data_cf4a00f97e2cae034ed019a27e940dde
#
_entry.id   cf4a00f97e2cae034ed019a27e940dde
#
_cell.length_a   1.000
_cell.length_b   1.000
_cell.length_c   1.000
_cell.angle_alpha   90.00
_cell.angle_beta   90.00
_cell.angle_gamma   90.00
#
_symmetry.space_group_name_H-M   'P 1'
#
loop_
_entity.id
_entity.type
_entity.pdbx_description
1 polymer ?
#
loop_
_entity_poly.entity_id
_entity_poly.type
_entity_poly.pdbx_seq_one_letter_code
_entity_poly.pdbx_strand_id
1 'polypeptide(L)'
;MQSNKDHSWSGKDNEFPTFPIGIMRVLAAAEKNGYDGEIYDINNLRHTDEEILNNLNKVKPDLVGLSGPLSHCYPNLKRIIKIIRENYPKAWIVVGGHISGSSHILLHKTETDIVVVGDGEIAFNKLLDYIKLNPDRCEKKFDELKKIEGLAYFDENNKIKMTGFGQQIKGTDMEYPSYDKWQKGLNDFGSGGELIHEVFEEADDFRNIFGLNLEKQHYTPELLKIHSELKGKKVGRIQTSKGCVAKCTFCQRATKGYRVFGQNHMEARIIELKEKYNVGVLLVDDENFGSNRNQGYECARLMKKHGIYWSSQGARAKSISVDDLKFYKDNNMLAIRYGIESGSQTILDIMEKKTTTHDVYEQLETCKRIGVATTSEAFMLGYPGESRKTALETAKYNAQLRYLLGNNWNTAYPAWATSIPGTPL
;
A
#
# COMPACT_ATOMS: atom_id res chain seq x y z
N MET A 1 -32.20 -17.83 -8.53
CA MET A 1 -30.89 -17.22 -8.69
C MET A 1 -30.89 -15.92 -7.91
N GLN A 2 -30.36 -15.93 -6.71
CA GLN A 2 -30.18 -14.70 -5.93
C GLN A 2 -29.12 -13.85 -6.63
N SER A 3 -29.43 -12.59 -6.85
CA SER A 3 -28.54 -11.65 -7.51
C SER A 3 -27.22 -11.57 -6.77
N ASN A 4 -26.11 -11.61 -7.50
CA ASN A 4 -24.73 -11.49 -7.02
C ASN A 4 -24.41 -10.16 -6.28
N LYS A 5 -25.40 -9.50 -5.72
CA LYS A 5 -25.21 -8.35 -4.82
C LYS A 5 -24.52 -8.72 -3.52
N ASP A 6 -24.49 -10.01 -3.16
CA ASP A 6 -23.90 -10.50 -1.89
C ASP A 6 -22.38 -10.80 -1.96
N HIS A 7 -21.77 -10.64 -3.12
CA HIS A 7 -20.29 -10.68 -3.26
C HIS A 7 -19.67 -9.29 -3.40
N SER A 8 -20.47 -8.22 -3.22
CA SER A 8 -19.89 -6.92 -2.92
C SER A 8 -19.05 -7.09 -1.65
N TRP A 9 -17.84 -6.64 -1.68
CA TRP A 9 -17.01 -6.35 -0.52
C TRP A 9 -17.91 -5.98 0.66
N SER A 10 -17.72 -6.64 1.78
CA SER A 10 -18.54 -6.54 2.98
C SER A 10 -18.45 -5.19 3.69
N GLY A 11 -18.30 -4.10 3.01
CA GLY A 11 -18.07 -2.84 3.67
C GLY A 11 -18.56 -1.66 2.87
N LYS A 12 -19.86 -1.46 2.80
CA LYS A 12 -20.39 -0.14 2.39
C LYS A 12 -20.00 0.99 3.37
N ASP A 13 -19.58 0.64 4.57
CA ASP A 13 -19.54 1.61 5.66
C ASP A 13 -18.12 2.01 6.13
N ASN A 14 -17.01 1.41 5.64
CA ASN A 14 -15.68 1.68 6.19
C ASN A 14 -14.52 1.71 5.19
N GLU A 15 -14.76 1.71 3.89
CA GLU A 15 -13.65 1.72 2.93
C GLU A 15 -13.51 3.09 2.31
N PHE A 16 -12.52 3.81 2.80
CA PHE A 16 -12.09 5.06 2.17
C PHE A 16 -11.57 4.78 0.77
N PRO A 17 -11.91 5.63 -0.22
CA PRO A 17 -11.29 5.58 -1.53
C PRO A 17 -9.78 5.61 -1.39
N THR A 18 -9.08 4.76 -2.13
CA THR A 18 -7.62 4.67 -2.07
C THR A 18 -7.01 4.84 -3.45
N PHE A 19 -5.86 5.50 -3.51
CA PHE A 19 -5.12 5.63 -4.75
C PHE A 19 -4.53 4.28 -5.18
N PRO A 20 -4.77 3.80 -6.41
CA PRO A 20 -4.19 2.57 -6.94
C PRO A 20 -2.73 2.80 -7.39
N ILE A 21 -1.86 3.23 -6.48
CA ILE A 21 -0.48 3.69 -6.77
C ILE A 21 0.30 2.68 -7.60
N GLY A 22 0.14 1.38 -7.33
CA GLY A 22 0.85 0.34 -8.07
C GLY A 22 0.54 0.35 -9.56
N ILE A 23 -0.74 0.40 -9.94
CA ILE A 23 -1.19 0.48 -11.34
C ILE A 23 -0.75 1.81 -11.97
N MET A 24 -0.94 2.92 -11.24
CA MET A 24 -0.55 4.24 -11.73
C MET A 24 0.93 4.31 -12.08
N ARG A 25 1.80 3.71 -11.27
CA ARG A 25 3.26 3.64 -11.54
C ARG A 25 3.59 2.78 -12.75
N VAL A 26 2.95 1.63 -12.88
CA VAL A 26 3.14 0.74 -14.03
C VAL A 26 2.71 1.43 -15.33
N LEU A 27 1.54 2.10 -15.31
CA LEU A 27 1.07 2.87 -16.47
C LEU A 27 2.01 4.03 -16.78
N ALA A 28 2.42 4.83 -15.79
CA ALA A 28 3.36 5.93 -16.01
C ALA A 28 4.69 5.45 -16.63
N ALA A 29 5.18 4.28 -16.19
CA ALA A 29 6.36 3.67 -16.80
C ALA A 29 6.11 3.20 -18.25
N ALA A 30 4.92 2.68 -18.57
CA ALA A 30 4.55 2.29 -19.91
C ALA A 30 4.44 3.51 -20.84
N GLU A 31 3.83 4.59 -20.40
CA GLU A 31 3.71 5.84 -21.16
C GLU A 31 5.06 6.45 -21.53
N LYS A 32 6.03 6.42 -20.60
CA LYS A 32 7.42 6.85 -20.90
C LYS A 32 8.08 6.04 -22.01
N ASN A 33 7.65 4.79 -22.23
CA ASN A 33 8.12 3.93 -23.29
C ASN A 33 7.23 3.96 -24.56
N GLY A 34 6.33 4.96 -24.64
CA GLY A 34 5.51 5.19 -25.83
C GLY A 34 4.28 4.29 -25.94
N TYR A 35 3.87 3.65 -24.84
CA TYR A 35 2.60 2.95 -24.75
C TYR A 35 1.54 3.88 -24.14
N ASP A 36 0.30 3.74 -24.60
CA ASP A 36 -0.84 4.43 -24.00
C ASP A 36 -1.77 3.44 -23.30
N GLY A 37 -2.49 3.91 -22.28
CA GLY A 37 -3.41 3.08 -21.54
C GLY A 37 -4.31 3.90 -20.62
N GLU A 38 -5.35 3.26 -20.12
CA GLU A 38 -6.33 3.86 -19.24
C GLU A 38 -6.39 3.11 -17.91
N ILE A 39 -6.71 3.83 -16.84
CA ILE A 39 -6.94 3.25 -15.52
C ILE A 39 -8.43 3.11 -15.30
N TYR A 40 -8.88 1.85 -15.18
CA TYR A 40 -10.24 1.53 -14.79
C TYR A 40 -10.26 1.06 -13.32
N ASP A 41 -10.62 1.96 -12.42
CA ASP A 41 -10.63 1.68 -10.98
C ASP A 41 -11.97 1.08 -10.53
N ILE A 42 -12.13 -0.21 -10.80
CA ILE A 42 -13.32 -0.97 -10.42
C ILE A 42 -13.53 -1.00 -8.90
N ASN A 43 -12.44 -0.90 -8.12
CA ASN A 43 -12.53 -0.90 -6.66
C ASN A 43 -13.26 0.34 -6.13
N ASN A 44 -12.90 1.52 -6.60
CA ASN A 44 -13.56 2.76 -6.18
C ASN A 44 -14.93 2.96 -6.84
N LEU A 45 -15.08 2.57 -8.11
CA LEU A 45 -16.33 2.73 -8.86
C LEU A 45 -17.44 1.73 -8.46
N ARG A 46 -17.07 0.57 -7.91
CA ARG A 46 -18.01 -0.48 -7.45
C ARG A 46 -18.97 -0.98 -8.54
N HIS A 47 -18.51 -1.04 -9.78
CA HIS A 47 -19.31 -1.41 -10.93
C HIS A 47 -19.79 -2.86 -10.91
N THR A 48 -21.01 -3.06 -11.39
CA THR A 48 -21.61 -4.37 -11.66
C THR A 48 -20.93 -5.04 -12.85
N ASP A 49 -21.19 -6.34 -13.08
CA ASP A 49 -20.66 -7.08 -14.22
C ASP A 49 -21.09 -6.46 -15.56
N GLU A 50 -22.33 -5.97 -15.64
CA GLU A 50 -22.85 -5.31 -16.83
C GLU A 50 -22.14 -3.99 -17.12
N GLU A 51 -21.92 -3.15 -16.10
CA GLU A 51 -21.20 -1.90 -16.23
C GLU A 51 -19.73 -2.13 -16.61
N ILE A 52 -19.09 -3.16 -16.04
CA ILE A 52 -17.73 -3.57 -16.42
C ILE A 52 -17.69 -3.95 -17.90
N LEU A 53 -18.61 -4.80 -18.35
CA LEU A 53 -18.67 -5.22 -19.75
C LEU A 53 -18.95 -4.04 -20.68
N ASN A 54 -19.87 -3.15 -20.33
CA ASN A 54 -20.17 -1.95 -21.10
C ASN A 54 -18.97 -1.04 -21.26
N ASN A 55 -18.17 -0.86 -20.21
CA ASN A 55 -16.95 -0.08 -20.29
C ASN A 55 -15.83 -0.78 -21.10
N LEU A 56 -15.67 -2.09 -20.98
CA LEU A 56 -14.76 -2.86 -21.82
C LEU A 56 -15.15 -2.77 -23.29
N ASN A 57 -16.46 -2.78 -23.63
CA ASN A 57 -16.96 -2.62 -25.00
C ASN A 57 -16.64 -1.26 -25.62
N LYS A 58 -16.51 -0.20 -24.81
CA LYS A 58 -16.04 1.12 -25.30
C LYS A 58 -14.55 1.10 -25.65
N VAL A 59 -13.73 0.46 -24.80
CA VAL A 59 -12.27 0.43 -24.96
C VAL A 59 -11.80 -0.63 -25.95
N LYS A 60 -12.43 -1.80 -25.98
CA LYS A 60 -12.05 -3.00 -26.79
C LYS A 60 -10.57 -3.36 -26.60
N PRO A 61 -10.15 -3.73 -25.42
CA PRO A 61 -8.74 -3.86 -25.09
C PRO A 61 -8.09 -5.06 -25.77
N ASP A 62 -6.87 -4.88 -26.27
CA ASP A 62 -5.98 -5.97 -26.71
C ASP A 62 -5.22 -6.59 -25.53
N LEU A 63 -5.04 -5.81 -24.45
CA LEU A 63 -4.41 -6.23 -23.21
C LEU A 63 -5.13 -5.62 -22.02
N VAL A 64 -5.37 -6.44 -21.01
CA VAL A 64 -5.88 -5.99 -19.70
C VAL A 64 -4.90 -6.35 -18.59
N GLY A 65 -4.34 -5.33 -17.95
CA GLY A 65 -3.52 -5.46 -16.75
C GLY A 65 -4.38 -5.37 -15.49
N LEU A 66 -4.36 -6.39 -14.65
CA LEU A 66 -5.11 -6.44 -13.40
C LEU A 66 -4.15 -6.41 -12.20
N SER A 67 -4.54 -5.73 -11.14
CA SER A 67 -3.78 -5.70 -9.89
C SER A 67 -4.63 -6.13 -8.70
N GLY A 68 -4.08 -7.00 -7.87
CA GLY A 68 -4.68 -7.39 -6.60
C GLY A 68 -3.71 -7.09 -5.45
N PRO A 69 -4.04 -6.14 -4.56
CA PRO A 69 -3.15 -5.80 -3.45
C PRO A 69 -3.10 -6.89 -2.38
N LEU A 70 -4.15 -7.66 -2.18
CA LEU A 70 -4.25 -8.67 -1.12
C LEU A 70 -4.99 -9.92 -1.60
N SER A 71 -4.88 -11.02 -0.84
CA SER A 71 -5.51 -12.32 -1.17
C SER A 71 -7.03 -12.25 -1.26
N HIS A 72 -7.68 -11.41 -0.48
CA HIS A 72 -9.15 -11.23 -0.54
C HIS A 72 -9.65 -10.65 -1.87
N CYS A 73 -8.78 -10.05 -2.68
CA CYS A 73 -9.11 -9.60 -4.03
C CYS A 73 -9.31 -10.77 -5.02
N TYR A 74 -8.87 -11.97 -4.67
CA TYR A 74 -8.89 -13.13 -5.58
C TYR A 74 -10.28 -13.45 -6.16
N PRO A 75 -11.38 -13.49 -5.39
CA PRO A 75 -12.71 -13.76 -5.95
C PRO A 75 -13.12 -12.75 -7.02
N ASN A 76 -12.89 -11.46 -6.78
CA ASN A 76 -13.18 -10.40 -7.73
C ASN A 76 -12.28 -10.48 -8.96
N LEU A 77 -10.97 -10.72 -8.79
CA LEU A 77 -10.08 -10.93 -9.92
C LEU A 77 -10.52 -12.09 -10.79
N LYS A 78 -10.87 -13.23 -10.19
CA LYS A 78 -11.39 -14.39 -10.92
C LYS A 78 -12.66 -14.07 -11.71
N ARG A 79 -13.59 -13.32 -11.10
CA ARG A 79 -14.83 -12.85 -11.74
C ARG A 79 -14.53 -11.96 -12.94
N ILE A 80 -13.68 -10.95 -12.77
CA ILE A 80 -13.32 -9.99 -13.82
C ILE A 80 -12.56 -10.68 -14.96
N ILE A 81 -11.62 -11.55 -14.64
CA ILE A 81 -10.88 -12.34 -15.64
C ILE A 81 -11.85 -13.16 -16.49
N LYS A 82 -12.85 -13.79 -15.87
CA LYS A 82 -13.88 -14.55 -16.59
C LYS A 82 -14.67 -13.66 -17.56
N ILE A 83 -15.14 -12.50 -17.11
CA ILE A 83 -15.86 -11.54 -17.98
C ILE A 83 -15.00 -11.14 -19.17
N ILE A 84 -13.72 -10.81 -18.94
CA ILE A 84 -12.80 -10.43 -20.01
C ILE A 84 -12.63 -11.59 -20.98
N ARG A 85 -12.36 -12.79 -20.50
CA ARG A 85 -12.07 -13.94 -21.37
C ARG A 85 -13.26 -14.37 -22.22
N GLU A 86 -14.47 -14.36 -21.67
CA GLU A 86 -15.71 -14.71 -22.39
C GLU A 86 -16.05 -13.71 -23.50
N ASN A 87 -15.71 -12.43 -23.33
CA ASN A 87 -16.08 -11.38 -24.28
C ASN A 87 -14.90 -10.93 -25.18
N TYR A 88 -13.66 -11.09 -24.70
CA TYR A 88 -12.41 -10.72 -25.39
C TYR A 88 -11.43 -11.91 -25.40
N PRO A 89 -11.74 -13.01 -26.12
CA PRO A 89 -10.96 -14.24 -26.07
C PRO A 89 -9.51 -14.06 -26.57
N LYS A 90 -9.24 -13.05 -27.39
CA LYS A 90 -7.90 -12.74 -27.93
C LYS A 90 -7.09 -11.79 -27.04
N ALA A 91 -7.72 -11.07 -26.12
CA ALA A 91 -7.02 -10.13 -25.26
C ALA A 91 -6.03 -10.84 -24.31
N TRP A 92 -4.86 -10.26 -24.16
CA TRP A 92 -3.92 -10.69 -23.12
C TRP A 92 -4.43 -10.31 -21.76
N ILE A 93 -4.40 -11.23 -20.81
CA ILE A 93 -4.75 -10.99 -19.41
C ILE A 93 -3.48 -11.13 -18.56
N VAL A 94 -3.03 -10.02 -18.01
CA VAL A 94 -1.83 -9.93 -17.16
C VAL A 94 -2.21 -9.55 -15.75
N VAL A 95 -1.78 -10.33 -14.76
CA VAL A 95 -2.05 -10.05 -13.34
C VAL A 95 -0.76 -9.68 -12.63
N GLY A 96 -0.79 -8.62 -11.84
CA GLY A 96 0.33 -8.16 -11.01
C GLY A 96 -0.10 -7.75 -9.59
N GLY A 97 0.78 -7.03 -8.91
CA GLY A 97 0.58 -6.64 -7.52
C GLY A 97 0.90 -7.76 -6.53
N HIS A 98 0.57 -7.57 -5.27
CA HIS A 98 0.98 -8.51 -4.21
C HIS A 98 0.39 -9.91 -4.35
N ILE A 99 -0.78 -10.05 -4.97
CA ILE A 99 -1.39 -11.36 -5.25
C ILE A 99 -0.53 -12.24 -6.17
N SER A 100 0.42 -11.64 -6.91
CA SER A 100 1.36 -12.37 -7.76
C SER A 100 2.23 -13.38 -6.98
N GLY A 101 2.36 -13.23 -5.65
CA GLY A 101 2.95 -14.23 -4.78
C GLY A 101 2.26 -15.60 -4.84
N SER A 102 1.00 -15.64 -5.27
CA SER A 102 0.22 -16.87 -5.53
C SER A 102 0.05 -17.14 -7.02
N SER A 103 1.07 -16.90 -7.83
CA SER A 103 1.04 -17.06 -9.30
C SER A 103 0.53 -18.43 -9.75
N HIS A 104 0.88 -19.50 -9.02
CA HIS A 104 0.39 -20.84 -9.31
C HIS A 104 -1.14 -20.96 -9.19
N ILE A 105 -1.76 -20.29 -8.20
CA ILE A 105 -3.22 -20.27 -8.06
C ILE A 105 -3.86 -19.47 -9.20
N LEU A 106 -3.30 -18.29 -9.49
CA LEU A 106 -3.80 -17.43 -10.56
C LEU A 106 -3.79 -18.18 -11.90
N LEU A 107 -2.67 -18.78 -12.26
CA LEU A 107 -2.53 -19.51 -13.53
C LEU A 107 -3.42 -20.76 -13.61
N HIS A 108 -3.55 -21.55 -12.53
CA HIS A 108 -4.35 -22.77 -12.55
C HIS A 108 -5.86 -22.57 -12.36
N LYS A 109 -6.27 -21.49 -11.71
CA LYS A 109 -7.67 -21.30 -11.27
C LYS A 109 -8.37 -20.13 -11.96
N THR A 110 -7.65 -19.41 -12.81
CA THR A 110 -8.19 -18.35 -13.64
C THR A 110 -7.65 -18.50 -15.08
N GLU A 111 -8.14 -17.68 -15.97
CA GLU A 111 -7.65 -17.64 -17.36
C GLU A 111 -6.59 -16.54 -17.56
N THR A 112 -5.76 -16.33 -16.57
CA THR A 112 -4.61 -15.43 -16.64
C THR A 112 -3.56 -15.98 -17.61
N ASP A 113 -3.08 -15.17 -18.52
CA ASP A 113 -2.03 -15.56 -19.48
C ASP A 113 -0.63 -15.45 -18.87
N ILE A 114 -0.39 -14.36 -18.13
CA ILE A 114 0.91 -14.04 -17.53
C ILE A 114 0.69 -13.37 -16.17
N VAL A 115 1.54 -13.73 -15.20
CA VAL A 115 1.62 -13.03 -13.90
C VAL A 115 2.94 -12.29 -13.83
N VAL A 116 2.90 -10.99 -13.48
CA VAL A 116 4.09 -10.18 -13.22
C VAL A 116 4.43 -10.25 -11.73
N VAL A 117 5.61 -10.77 -11.41
CA VAL A 117 6.07 -11.05 -10.04
C VAL A 117 7.10 -10.02 -9.58
N GLY A 118 6.80 -9.33 -8.50
CA GLY A 118 7.63 -8.25 -7.96
C GLY A 118 7.25 -6.88 -8.50
N ASP A 119 8.23 -6.00 -8.66
CA ASP A 119 8.02 -4.67 -9.23
C ASP A 119 7.69 -4.76 -10.72
N GLY A 120 6.58 -4.13 -11.11
CA GLY A 120 6.03 -4.29 -12.46
C GLY A 120 6.60 -3.32 -13.49
N GLU A 121 7.18 -2.20 -13.09
CA GLU A 121 7.49 -1.09 -13.99
C GLU A 121 8.39 -1.48 -15.16
N ILE A 122 9.44 -2.27 -14.93
CA ILE A 122 10.36 -2.74 -15.98
C ILE A 122 9.85 -4.02 -16.65
N ALA A 123 9.37 -4.99 -15.86
CA ALA A 123 8.93 -6.28 -16.37
C ALA A 123 7.71 -6.12 -17.29
N PHE A 124 6.75 -5.25 -16.93
CA PHE A 124 5.58 -5.00 -17.74
C PHE A 124 5.92 -4.29 -19.05
N ASN A 125 6.85 -3.32 -19.06
CA ASN A 125 7.30 -2.68 -20.30
C ASN A 125 7.92 -3.68 -21.27
N LYS A 126 8.83 -4.54 -20.80
CA LYS A 126 9.40 -5.62 -21.63
C LYS A 126 8.33 -6.58 -22.14
N LEU A 127 7.29 -6.82 -21.34
CA LEU A 127 6.16 -7.64 -21.76
C LEU A 127 5.31 -6.93 -22.81
N LEU A 128 5.10 -5.62 -22.72
CA LEU A 128 4.42 -4.83 -23.74
C LEU A 128 5.17 -4.89 -25.09
N ASP A 129 6.51 -4.75 -25.07
CA ASP A 129 7.34 -4.92 -26.27
C ASP A 129 7.18 -6.31 -26.88
N TYR A 130 7.16 -7.35 -26.04
CA TYR A 130 6.93 -8.72 -26.48
C TYR A 130 5.54 -8.89 -27.11
N ILE A 131 4.47 -8.42 -26.46
CA ILE A 131 3.09 -8.54 -26.94
C ILE A 131 2.88 -7.77 -28.24
N LYS A 132 3.49 -6.61 -28.40
CA LYS A 132 3.46 -5.83 -29.64
C LYS A 132 4.00 -6.62 -30.84
N LEU A 133 5.04 -7.42 -30.62
CA LEU A 133 5.64 -8.29 -31.66
C LEU A 133 4.91 -9.63 -31.80
N ASN A 134 4.19 -10.06 -30.76
CA ASN A 134 3.52 -11.36 -30.68
C ASN A 134 2.08 -11.15 -30.17
N PRO A 135 1.18 -10.58 -30.98
CA PRO A 135 -0.16 -10.18 -30.53
C PRO A 135 -1.08 -11.37 -30.20
N ASP A 136 -0.84 -12.54 -30.82
CA ASP A 136 -1.64 -13.73 -30.52
C ASP A 136 -1.18 -14.41 -29.22
N ARG A 137 -2.03 -14.34 -28.21
CA ARG A 137 -1.79 -14.97 -26.90
C ARG A 137 -1.69 -16.50 -26.94
N CYS A 138 -2.22 -17.13 -28.01
CA CYS A 138 -2.20 -18.58 -28.17
C CYS A 138 -0.87 -19.07 -28.79
N GLU A 139 -0.16 -18.19 -29.50
CA GLU A 139 1.12 -18.50 -30.15
C GLU A 139 2.31 -17.92 -29.40
N LYS A 140 2.44 -18.27 -28.11
CA LYS A 140 3.51 -17.76 -27.25
C LYS A 140 4.89 -18.23 -27.72
N LYS A 141 5.81 -17.27 -27.89
CA LYS A 141 7.23 -17.56 -28.13
C LYS A 141 7.98 -17.69 -26.82
N PHE A 142 8.02 -18.89 -26.29
CA PHE A 142 8.57 -19.15 -24.96
C PHE A 142 10.05 -18.80 -24.82
N ASP A 143 10.83 -18.92 -25.89
CA ASP A 143 12.26 -18.53 -25.91
C ASP A 143 12.48 -17.03 -25.74
N GLU A 144 11.51 -16.22 -26.09
CA GLU A 144 11.53 -14.77 -25.87
C GLU A 144 11.00 -14.43 -24.46
N LEU A 145 9.87 -15.03 -24.06
CA LEU A 145 9.29 -14.81 -22.73
C LEU A 145 10.25 -15.14 -21.58
N LYS A 146 11.02 -16.23 -21.71
CA LYS A 146 12.00 -16.64 -20.68
C LYS A 146 13.11 -15.62 -20.44
N LYS A 147 13.33 -14.67 -21.34
CA LYS A 147 14.34 -13.60 -21.22
C LYS A 147 13.83 -12.42 -20.42
N ILE A 148 12.51 -12.34 -20.18
CA ILE A 148 11.90 -11.27 -19.40
C ILE A 148 11.86 -11.72 -17.94
N GLU A 149 12.65 -11.10 -17.09
CA GLU A 149 12.65 -11.36 -15.65
C GLU A 149 11.33 -10.88 -15.00
N GLY A 150 10.85 -11.62 -14.01
CA GLY A 150 9.67 -11.26 -13.25
C GLY A 150 8.35 -11.73 -13.84
N LEU A 151 8.36 -12.78 -14.65
CA LEU A 151 7.14 -13.38 -15.17
C LEU A 151 6.89 -14.78 -14.61
N ALA A 152 5.61 -15.14 -14.50
CA ALA A 152 5.15 -16.51 -14.36
C ALA A 152 4.06 -16.80 -15.39
N TYR A 153 4.17 -17.95 -16.07
CA TYR A 153 3.26 -18.37 -17.14
C TYR A 153 3.32 -19.90 -17.34
N PHE A 154 2.38 -20.47 -18.08
CA PHE A 154 2.48 -21.85 -18.54
C PHE A 154 3.41 -21.96 -19.76
N ASP A 155 4.40 -22.84 -19.69
CA ASP A 155 5.29 -23.16 -20.81
C ASP A 155 4.64 -24.09 -21.84
N GLU A 156 5.41 -24.50 -22.84
CA GLU A 156 4.97 -25.41 -23.93
C GLU A 156 4.54 -26.79 -23.41
N ASN A 157 4.98 -27.20 -22.24
CA ASN A 157 4.63 -28.46 -21.59
C ASN A 157 3.48 -28.30 -20.57
N ASN A 158 2.80 -27.15 -20.59
CA ASN A 158 1.76 -26.78 -19.63
C ASN A 158 2.24 -26.84 -18.17
N LYS A 159 3.52 -26.53 -17.95
CA LYS A 159 4.11 -26.39 -16.61
C LYS A 159 4.33 -24.92 -16.30
N ILE A 160 4.17 -24.54 -15.02
CA ILE A 160 4.44 -23.18 -14.59
C ILE A 160 5.93 -22.90 -14.70
N LYS A 161 6.28 -21.92 -15.52
CA LYS A 161 7.61 -21.34 -15.62
C LYS A 161 7.64 -20.02 -14.86
N MET A 162 8.65 -19.84 -13.99
CA MET A 162 8.93 -18.56 -13.36
C MET A 162 10.30 -18.07 -13.80
N THR A 163 10.40 -16.80 -14.18
CA THR A 163 11.64 -16.17 -14.64
C THR A 163 12.33 -15.32 -13.53
N GLY A 164 11.97 -15.57 -12.29
CA GLY A 164 12.51 -14.87 -11.12
C GLY A 164 11.68 -13.65 -10.72
N PHE A 165 12.33 -12.71 -10.04
CA PHE A 165 11.73 -11.43 -9.68
C PHE A 165 12.12 -10.37 -10.72
N GLY A 166 11.18 -9.48 -11.03
CA GLY A 166 11.43 -8.39 -11.95
C GLY A 166 12.56 -7.47 -11.51
N GLN A 167 13.26 -6.91 -12.49
CA GLN A 167 14.24 -5.86 -12.28
C GLN A 167 13.60 -4.67 -11.58
N GLN A 168 14.34 -4.02 -10.68
CA GLN A 168 13.84 -2.91 -9.89
C GLN A 168 14.45 -1.59 -10.37
N ILE A 169 13.62 -0.54 -10.44
CA ILE A 169 14.11 0.83 -10.66
C ILE A 169 14.94 1.25 -9.44
N LYS A 170 16.07 1.93 -9.66
CA LYS A 170 16.86 2.52 -8.57
C LYS A 170 15.99 3.49 -7.76
N GLY A 171 16.21 3.55 -6.46
CA GLY A 171 15.40 4.40 -5.59
C GLY A 171 15.37 5.87 -6.02
N THR A 172 16.54 6.43 -6.38
CA THR A 172 16.67 7.81 -6.87
C THR A 172 15.95 8.08 -8.17
N ASP A 173 15.67 7.05 -8.96
CA ASP A 173 15.00 7.15 -10.26
C ASP A 173 13.49 6.83 -10.16
N MET A 174 13.02 6.49 -8.95
CA MET A 174 11.59 6.29 -8.69
C MET A 174 10.86 7.63 -8.70
N GLU A 175 9.83 7.72 -9.50
CA GLU A 175 8.97 8.89 -9.59
C GLU A 175 7.60 8.61 -8.97
N TYR A 176 6.90 9.69 -8.61
CA TYR A 176 5.52 9.62 -8.20
C TYR A 176 4.62 9.70 -9.45
N PRO A 177 3.61 8.83 -9.58
CA PRO A 177 2.68 8.93 -10.69
C PRO A 177 1.77 10.13 -10.51
N SER A 178 1.42 10.81 -11.62
CA SER A 178 0.38 11.84 -11.59
C SER A 178 -0.99 11.24 -11.27
N TYR A 179 -1.79 11.95 -10.49
CA TYR A 179 -3.18 11.57 -10.26
C TYR A 179 -4.08 11.84 -11.46
N ASP A 180 -3.64 12.63 -12.45
CA ASP A 180 -4.46 13.05 -13.58
C ASP A 180 -4.97 11.88 -14.43
N LYS A 181 -4.14 10.84 -14.66
CA LYS A 181 -4.56 9.64 -15.39
C LYS A 181 -5.61 8.83 -14.62
N TRP A 182 -5.46 8.73 -13.31
CA TRP A 182 -6.46 8.07 -12.48
C TRP A 182 -7.76 8.87 -12.46
N GLN A 183 -7.69 10.19 -12.29
CA GLN A 183 -8.83 11.10 -12.36
C GLN A 183 -9.54 10.99 -13.71
N LYS A 184 -8.78 10.99 -14.82
CA LYS A 184 -9.32 10.79 -16.16
C LYS A 184 -10.08 9.46 -16.25
N GLY A 185 -9.49 8.38 -15.77
CA GLY A 185 -10.16 7.07 -15.75
C GLY A 185 -11.45 7.05 -14.94
N LEU A 186 -11.48 7.71 -13.79
CA LEU A 186 -12.73 7.86 -13.02
C LEU A 186 -13.81 8.61 -13.81
N ASN A 187 -13.44 9.66 -14.53
CA ASN A 187 -14.37 10.44 -15.36
C ASN A 187 -14.89 9.64 -16.55
N ASP A 188 -14.00 8.96 -17.25
CA ASP A 188 -14.32 8.21 -18.47
C ASP A 188 -15.18 6.97 -18.18
N PHE A 189 -14.97 6.35 -17.03
CA PHE A 189 -15.68 5.12 -16.65
C PHE A 189 -16.86 5.33 -15.69
N GLY A 190 -17.17 6.54 -15.23
CA GLY A 190 -18.48 6.78 -14.68
C GLY A 190 -18.69 7.49 -13.36
N SER A 191 -17.67 8.02 -12.68
CA SER A 191 -17.91 8.71 -11.39
C SER A 191 -18.12 10.22 -11.47
N GLY A 192 -17.90 10.83 -12.63
CA GLY A 192 -18.01 12.28 -12.77
C GLY A 192 -16.93 13.11 -12.05
N GLY A 193 -15.87 12.49 -11.56
CA GLY A 193 -14.67 13.21 -11.10
C GLY A 193 -14.63 13.69 -9.66
N GLU A 194 -15.63 13.43 -8.86
CA GLU A 194 -15.66 13.88 -7.45
C GLU A 194 -14.79 13.01 -6.52
N LEU A 195 -14.57 11.74 -6.87
CA LEU A 195 -13.84 10.78 -6.03
C LEU A 195 -12.41 11.22 -5.66
N ILE A 196 -11.71 11.98 -6.50
CA ILE A 196 -10.36 12.44 -6.16
C ILE A 196 -10.36 13.36 -4.94
N HIS A 197 -11.40 14.17 -4.77
CA HIS A 197 -11.54 15.03 -3.61
C HIS A 197 -11.93 14.27 -2.36
N GLU A 198 -12.67 13.17 -2.49
CA GLU A 198 -13.06 12.30 -1.37
C GLU A 198 -11.89 11.50 -0.82
N VAL A 199 -10.86 11.22 -1.64
CA VAL A 199 -9.64 10.52 -1.21
C VAL A 199 -8.76 11.39 -0.30
N PHE A 200 -8.88 12.71 -0.43
CA PHE A 200 -8.18 13.66 0.44
C PHE A 200 -9.06 14.02 1.64
N GLU A 201 -8.85 13.33 2.75
CA GLU A 201 -9.56 13.54 4.01
C GLU A 201 -9.30 14.93 4.60
N GLU A 202 -10.22 15.42 5.43
CA GLU A 202 -10.05 16.71 6.11
C GLU A 202 -8.93 16.64 7.16
N ALA A 203 -8.02 17.62 7.13
CA ALA A 203 -6.86 17.66 8.03
C ALA A 203 -7.18 18.21 9.41
N ASP A 204 -8.28 18.90 9.60
CA ASP A 204 -8.78 19.33 10.92
C ASP A 204 -9.58 18.24 11.64
N ASP A 205 -9.90 17.14 10.99
CA ASP A 205 -10.30 15.90 11.65
C ASP A 205 -9.05 15.08 12.04
N PHE A 206 -8.62 15.22 13.27
CA PHE A 206 -7.43 14.54 13.77
C PHE A 206 -7.51 13.01 13.77
N ARG A 207 -8.69 12.42 13.59
CA ARG A 207 -8.83 10.97 13.35
C ARG A 207 -8.09 10.56 12.09
N ASN A 208 -8.11 11.39 11.06
CA ASN A 208 -7.45 11.15 9.78
C ASN A 208 -5.91 11.19 9.89
N ILE A 209 -5.38 11.87 10.91
CA ILE A 209 -3.94 12.01 11.15
C ILE A 209 -3.44 11.00 12.15
N PHE A 210 -4.12 10.91 13.29
CA PHE A 210 -3.66 10.10 14.42
C PHE A 210 -4.30 8.72 14.47
N GLY A 211 -5.37 8.47 13.71
CA GLY A 211 -6.21 7.28 13.88
C GLY A 211 -6.87 7.21 15.28
N LEU A 212 -6.88 8.31 16.00
CA LEU A 212 -7.39 8.44 17.37
C LEU A 212 -8.67 9.24 17.37
N ASN A 213 -9.66 8.78 18.12
CA ASN A 213 -10.84 9.58 18.44
C ASN A 213 -10.51 10.55 19.60
N LEU A 214 -9.63 11.52 19.32
CA LEU A 214 -9.29 12.56 20.28
C LEU A 214 -10.45 13.56 20.36
N GLU A 215 -11.17 13.55 21.46
CA GLU A 215 -12.16 14.58 21.74
C GLU A 215 -11.46 15.93 21.93
N LYS A 216 -12.05 17.01 21.41
CA LYS A 216 -11.47 18.38 21.45
C LYS A 216 -11.09 18.85 22.84
N GLN A 217 -11.79 18.37 23.87
CA GLN A 217 -11.45 18.69 25.28
C GLN A 217 -10.08 18.17 25.73
N HIS A 218 -9.50 17.24 24.99
CA HIS A 218 -8.16 16.67 25.27
C HIS A 218 -7.06 17.33 24.43
N TYR A 219 -7.37 18.34 23.62
CA TYR A 219 -6.35 19.03 22.83
C TYR A 219 -5.49 19.91 23.72
N THR A 220 -4.18 19.74 23.59
CA THR A 220 -3.21 20.68 24.17
C THR A 220 -3.28 22.03 23.47
N PRO A 221 -2.79 23.13 24.05
CA PRO A 221 -2.71 24.43 23.38
C PRO A 221 -1.97 24.35 22.03
N GLU A 222 -0.94 23.50 21.92
CA GLU A 222 -0.22 23.24 20.66
C GLU A 222 -1.14 22.57 19.64
N LEU A 223 -1.89 21.55 20.01
CA LEU A 223 -2.82 20.85 19.12
C LEU A 223 -3.98 21.75 18.68
N LEU A 224 -4.48 22.63 19.59
CA LEU A 224 -5.50 23.63 19.22
C LEU A 224 -4.99 24.61 18.15
N LYS A 225 -3.74 25.04 18.28
CA LYS A 225 -3.09 25.90 17.27
C LYS A 225 -2.99 25.17 15.94
N ILE A 226 -2.46 23.94 15.93
CA ILE A 226 -2.33 23.10 14.73
C ILE A 226 -3.70 22.85 14.10
N HIS A 227 -4.72 22.52 14.89
CA HIS A 227 -6.08 22.34 14.40
C HIS A 227 -6.61 23.59 13.67
N SER A 228 -6.34 24.77 14.22
CA SER A 228 -6.73 26.04 13.60
C SER A 228 -5.99 26.30 12.27
N GLU A 229 -4.70 25.96 12.20
CA GLU A 229 -3.87 26.09 10.98
C GLU A 229 -4.27 25.09 9.88
N LEU A 230 -4.82 23.94 10.27
CA LEU A 230 -5.24 22.86 9.36
C LEU A 230 -6.69 23.01 8.87
N LYS A 231 -7.43 23.98 9.35
CA LYS A 231 -8.83 24.18 8.93
C LYS A 231 -8.94 24.36 7.43
N GLY A 232 -9.76 23.54 6.80
CA GLY A 232 -9.95 23.53 5.33
C GLY A 232 -8.75 23.00 4.54
N LYS A 233 -7.73 22.46 5.20
CA LYS A 233 -6.64 21.72 4.56
C LYS A 233 -6.99 20.24 4.46
N LYS A 234 -6.23 19.55 3.60
CA LYS A 234 -6.41 18.13 3.33
C LYS A 234 -5.27 17.28 3.87
N VAL A 235 -5.55 16.00 4.09
CA VAL A 235 -4.54 14.97 4.36
C VAL A 235 -4.16 14.31 3.03
N GLY A 236 -2.88 14.31 2.73
CA GLY A 236 -2.32 13.59 1.59
C GLY A 236 -1.42 12.43 2.03
N ARG A 237 -0.97 11.64 1.07
CA ARG A 237 -0.08 10.49 1.30
C ARG A 237 1.17 10.58 0.44
N ILE A 238 2.30 10.17 1.02
CA ILE A 238 3.58 10.14 0.33
C ILE A 238 4.38 8.90 0.78
N GLN A 239 5.12 8.31 -0.13
CA GLN A 239 6.15 7.30 0.19
C GLN A 239 7.52 7.95 0.07
N THR A 240 8.38 7.77 1.04
CA THR A 240 9.77 8.24 1.01
C THR A 240 10.74 7.11 0.72
N SER A 241 10.27 5.87 0.91
CA SER A 241 11.02 4.65 0.63
C SER A 241 10.10 3.53 0.14
N LYS A 242 10.68 2.50 -0.44
CA LYS A 242 9.98 1.28 -0.87
C LYS A 242 10.74 0.05 -0.39
N GLY A 243 10.02 -0.90 0.18
CA GLY A 243 10.57 -2.12 0.76
C GLY A 243 10.96 -1.98 2.22
N CYS A 244 11.43 -3.07 2.80
CA CYS A 244 11.80 -3.16 4.20
C CYS A 244 13.05 -4.03 4.38
N VAL A 245 13.93 -3.64 5.31
CA VAL A 245 15.13 -4.41 5.66
C VAL A 245 14.83 -5.62 6.55
N ALA A 246 13.65 -5.67 7.17
CA ALA A 246 13.26 -6.73 8.08
C ALA A 246 12.82 -8.01 7.34
N LYS A 247 12.78 -9.11 8.09
CA LYS A 247 12.43 -10.45 7.56
C LYS A 247 11.29 -11.10 8.36
N CYS A 248 10.34 -10.32 8.87
CA CYS A 248 9.22 -10.85 9.63
C CYS A 248 8.46 -11.89 8.82
N THR A 249 8.10 -13.02 9.47
CA THR A 249 7.57 -14.20 8.78
C THR A 249 6.12 -14.04 8.32
N PHE A 250 5.39 -13.10 8.89
CA PHE A 250 4.02 -12.75 8.51
C PHE A 250 3.96 -11.69 7.41
N CYS A 251 5.07 -10.97 7.16
CA CYS A 251 5.04 -9.81 6.29
C CYS A 251 5.22 -10.20 4.82
N GLN A 252 4.43 -9.57 3.98
CA GLN A 252 4.50 -9.72 2.54
C GLN A 252 5.83 -9.14 2.00
N ARG A 253 6.50 -9.89 1.13
CA ARG A 253 7.83 -9.55 0.59
C ARG A 253 7.84 -9.48 -0.94
N ALA A 254 6.79 -8.95 -1.54
CA ALA A 254 6.73 -8.77 -2.99
C ALA A 254 7.81 -7.81 -3.49
N THR A 255 8.12 -6.78 -2.70
CA THR A 255 9.23 -5.87 -2.96
C THR A 255 10.50 -6.38 -2.29
N LYS A 256 11.56 -6.57 -3.06
CA LYS A 256 12.88 -6.98 -2.54
C LYS A 256 13.71 -5.77 -2.16
N GLY A 257 14.49 -5.92 -1.07
CA GLY A 257 15.42 -4.90 -0.60
C GLY A 257 14.73 -3.65 -0.04
N TYR A 258 15.50 -2.57 0.05
CA TYR A 258 15.07 -1.27 0.54
C TYR A 258 15.65 -0.18 -0.33
N ARG A 259 14.84 0.77 -0.78
CA ARG A 259 15.22 1.86 -1.68
C ARG A 259 14.57 3.14 -1.24
N VAL A 260 15.27 4.26 -1.35
CA VAL A 260 14.77 5.58 -0.99
C VAL A 260 14.48 6.41 -2.25
N PHE A 261 13.43 7.20 -2.21
CA PHE A 261 13.12 8.16 -3.27
C PHE A 261 14.17 9.28 -3.33
N GLY A 262 14.40 9.81 -4.53
CA GLY A 262 15.23 10.98 -4.72
C GLY A 262 14.62 12.22 -4.06
N GLN A 263 15.47 13.04 -3.44
CA GLN A 263 15.04 14.24 -2.72
C GLN A 263 14.23 15.20 -3.62
N ASN A 264 14.70 15.42 -4.84
CA ASN A 264 14.01 16.30 -5.80
C ASN A 264 12.60 15.79 -6.16
N HIS A 265 12.45 14.46 -6.30
CA HIS A 265 11.15 13.87 -6.58
C HIS A 265 10.20 14.00 -5.39
N MET A 266 10.70 13.80 -4.16
CA MET A 266 9.90 14.02 -2.95
C MET A 266 9.46 15.48 -2.83
N GLU A 267 10.38 16.41 -3.04
CA GLU A 267 10.08 17.85 -2.96
C GLU A 267 9.03 18.26 -4.00
N ALA A 268 9.20 17.84 -5.25
CA ALA A 268 8.21 18.11 -6.31
C ALA A 268 6.83 17.56 -5.97
N ARG A 269 6.78 16.34 -5.37
CA ARG A 269 5.52 15.75 -4.92
C ARG A 269 4.88 16.50 -3.77
N ILE A 270 5.65 16.95 -2.79
CA ILE A 270 5.15 17.79 -1.68
C ILE A 270 4.54 19.08 -2.21
N ILE A 271 5.21 19.75 -3.14
CA ILE A 271 4.72 20.98 -3.77
C ILE A 271 3.41 20.71 -4.52
N GLU A 272 3.36 19.68 -5.35
CA GLU A 272 2.15 19.30 -6.09
C GLU A 272 0.97 19.07 -5.16
N LEU A 273 1.16 18.27 -4.11
CA LEU A 273 0.10 17.95 -3.15
C LEU A 273 -0.39 19.20 -2.40
N LYS A 274 0.53 20.07 -2.02
CA LYS A 274 0.20 21.32 -1.34
C LYS A 274 -0.56 22.28 -2.25
N GLU A 275 -0.08 22.51 -3.45
CA GLU A 275 -0.60 23.57 -4.34
C GLU A 275 -1.86 23.12 -5.09
N LYS A 276 -1.87 21.91 -5.61
CA LYS A 276 -2.98 21.40 -6.43
C LYS A 276 -4.13 20.85 -5.57
N TYR A 277 -3.83 20.22 -4.44
CA TYR A 277 -4.81 19.53 -3.62
C TYR A 277 -5.00 20.12 -2.21
N ASN A 278 -4.41 21.28 -1.95
CA ASN A 278 -4.50 22.01 -0.66
C ASN A 278 -4.11 21.16 0.56
N VAL A 279 -3.15 20.24 0.39
CA VAL A 279 -2.68 19.35 1.47
C VAL A 279 -1.92 20.15 2.52
N GLY A 280 -2.30 19.99 3.79
CA GLY A 280 -1.63 20.56 4.96
C GLY A 280 -0.93 19.52 5.83
N VAL A 281 -1.31 18.23 5.65
CA VAL A 281 -0.72 17.10 6.37
C VAL A 281 -0.37 15.99 5.40
N LEU A 282 0.80 15.38 5.57
CA LEU A 282 1.22 14.21 4.82
C LEU A 282 1.39 12.99 5.72
N LEU A 283 0.74 11.90 5.34
CA LEU A 283 0.99 10.58 5.90
C LEU A 283 2.11 9.92 5.10
N VAL A 284 3.20 9.60 5.78
CA VAL A 284 4.33 8.88 5.17
C VAL A 284 4.05 7.38 5.25
N ASP A 285 3.69 6.78 4.11
CA ASP A 285 3.24 5.39 3.98
C ASP A 285 4.40 4.44 3.63
N ASP A 286 5.52 4.59 4.29
CA ASP A 286 6.66 3.69 4.14
C ASP A 286 6.40 2.36 4.85
N GLU A 287 6.87 1.25 4.28
CA GLU A 287 6.81 -0.07 4.94
C GLU A 287 7.64 -0.10 6.22
N ASN A 288 8.69 0.70 6.32
CA ASN A 288 9.50 0.87 7.52
C ASN A 288 10.26 2.21 7.50
N PHE A 289 9.59 3.27 7.89
CA PHE A 289 10.22 4.59 8.06
C PHE A 289 11.35 4.56 9.10
N GLY A 290 12.41 5.32 8.87
CA GLY A 290 13.57 5.37 9.75
C GLY A 290 14.61 4.27 9.50
N SER A 291 14.41 3.36 8.54
CA SER A 291 15.45 2.40 8.12
C SER A 291 16.68 3.07 7.51
N ASN A 292 16.51 4.24 6.91
CA ASN A 292 17.58 5.11 6.45
C ASN A 292 17.45 6.46 7.18
N ARG A 293 18.39 6.73 8.09
CA ARG A 293 18.37 7.93 8.92
C ARG A 293 18.47 9.21 8.09
N ASN A 294 19.32 9.24 7.07
CA ASN A 294 19.48 10.42 6.21
C ASN A 294 18.18 10.71 5.46
N GLN A 295 17.51 9.69 4.94
CA GLN A 295 16.21 9.84 4.29
C GLN A 295 15.16 10.42 5.23
N GLY A 296 15.10 9.95 6.48
CA GLY A 296 14.20 10.49 7.48
C GLY A 296 14.45 11.97 7.75
N TYR A 297 15.70 12.37 7.85
CA TYR A 297 16.08 13.78 8.05
C TYR A 297 15.75 14.65 6.83
N GLU A 298 16.01 14.18 5.61
CA GLU A 298 15.66 14.91 4.40
C GLU A 298 14.14 15.09 4.27
N CYS A 299 13.38 14.02 4.51
CA CYS A 299 11.92 14.09 4.56
C CYS A 299 11.44 15.17 5.56
N ALA A 300 11.93 15.13 6.80
CA ALA A 300 11.54 16.08 7.84
C ALA A 300 11.89 17.53 7.46
N ARG A 301 13.08 17.77 6.89
CA ARG A 301 13.48 19.12 6.42
C ARG A 301 12.56 19.63 5.31
N LEU A 302 12.19 18.77 4.34
CA LEU A 302 11.29 19.15 3.27
C LEU A 302 9.88 19.46 3.82
N MET A 303 9.36 18.67 4.75
CA MET A 303 8.08 18.96 5.40
C MET A 303 8.10 20.33 6.09
N LYS A 304 9.15 20.61 6.87
CA LYS A 304 9.32 21.92 7.53
C LYS A 304 9.44 23.06 6.53
N LYS A 305 10.27 22.91 5.49
CA LYS A 305 10.51 23.90 4.44
C LYS A 305 9.20 24.33 3.77
N HIS A 306 8.31 23.38 3.51
CA HIS A 306 7.03 23.65 2.83
C HIS A 306 5.87 23.90 3.79
N GLY A 307 6.09 23.93 5.11
CA GLY A 307 5.06 24.18 6.10
C GLY A 307 4.01 23.08 6.17
N ILE A 308 4.42 21.83 5.92
CA ILE A 308 3.56 20.65 5.97
C ILE A 308 3.74 19.96 7.33
N TYR A 309 2.63 19.64 7.98
CA TYR A 309 2.63 18.69 9.09
C TYR A 309 2.66 17.27 8.56
N TRP A 310 3.14 16.31 9.36
CA TRP A 310 3.26 14.95 8.88
C TRP A 310 3.22 13.88 9.98
N SER A 311 2.88 12.68 9.60
CA SER A 311 3.00 11.49 10.45
C SER A 311 3.58 10.32 9.67
N SER A 312 4.30 9.41 10.36
CA SER A 312 4.73 8.15 9.77
C SER A 312 3.71 7.05 10.07
N GLN A 313 3.33 6.29 9.05
CA GLN A 313 2.34 5.23 9.15
C GLN A 313 2.94 3.84 9.41
N GLY A 314 4.26 3.69 9.36
CA GLY A 314 4.93 2.42 9.63
C GLY A 314 6.38 2.61 10.09
N ALA A 315 6.69 2.24 11.33
CA ALA A 315 8.04 2.23 11.87
C ALA A 315 8.24 1.01 12.79
N ARG A 316 9.48 0.64 12.98
CA ARG A 316 9.88 -0.36 13.98
C ARG A 316 10.42 0.35 15.22
N ALA A 317 10.13 -0.15 16.41
CA ALA A 317 10.50 0.50 17.66
C ALA A 317 12.00 0.84 17.76
N LYS A 318 12.90 0.03 17.20
CA LYS A 318 14.35 0.30 17.22
C LYS A 318 14.89 1.09 16.02
N SER A 319 14.06 1.48 15.07
CA SER A 319 14.54 2.16 13.85
C SER A 319 14.82 3.65 14.05
N ILE A 320 14.33 4.24 15.12
CA ILE A 320 14.35 5.69 15.35
C ILE A 320 14.87 5.97 16.75
N SER A 321 15.94 6.73 16.85
CA SER A 321 16.52 7.13 18.15
C SER A 321 15.75 8.29 18.80
N VAL A 322 16.05 8.57 20.06
CA VAL A 322 15.49 9.72 20.78
C VAL A 322 15.81 11.03 20.08
N ASP A 323 17.04 11.18 19.58
CA ASP A 323 17.46 12.40 18.88
C ASP A 323 16.80 12.53 17.51
N ASP A 324 16.57 11.43 16.82
CA ASP A 324 15.80 11.43 15.58
C ASP A 324 14.35 11.88 15.82
N LEU A 325 13.70 11.36 16.88
CA LEU A 325 12.33 11.77 17.24
C LEU A 325 12.23 13.25 17.59
N LYS A 326 13.19 13.78 18.34
CA LYS A 326 13.26 15.22 18.63
C LYS A 326 13.38 16.03 17.36
N PHE A 327 14.32 15.63 16.49
CA PHE A 327 14.51 16.30 15.21
C PHE A 327 13.23 16.27 14.36
N TYR A 328 12.54 15.13 14.29
CA TYR A 328 11.30 15.00 13.52
C TYR A 328 10.18 15.89 14.13
N LYS A 329 10.05 15.91 15.46
CA LYS A 329 9.10 16.81 16.15
C LYS A 329 9.37 18.28 15.83
N ASP A 330 10.64 18.72 15.89
CA ASP A 330 11.04 20.09 15.56
C ASP A 330 10.82 20.42 14.08
N ASN A 331 10.65 19.41 13.24
CA ASN A 331 10.34 19.49 11.81
C ASN A 331 8.91 19.05 11.49
N ASN A 332 7.94 19.45 12.30
CA ASN A 332 6.49 19.31 12.11
C ASN A 332 5.93 17.88 12.16
N MET A 333 6.65 16.89 12.71
CA MET A 333 6.06 15.59 12.95
C MET A 333 4.98 15.66 14.04
N LEU A 334 3.80 15.14 13.74
CA LEU A 334 2.68 15.05 14.68
C LEU A 334 2.58 13.69 15.35
N ALA A 335 2.75 12.64 14.57
CA ALA A 335 2.57 11.27 15.04
C ALA A 335 3.49 10.28 14.35
N ILE A 336 3.69 9.16 15.02
CA ILE A 336 4.39 8.00 14.48
C ILE A 336 3.65 6.73 14.88
N ARG A 337 3.51 5.81 13.93
CA ARG A 337 2.86 4.53 14.12
C ARG A 337 3.88 3.40 14.14
N TYR A 338 3.85 2.58 15.19
CA TYR A 338 4.75 1.45 15.36
C TYR A 338 4.01 0.12 15.20
N GLY A 339 4.53 -0.75 14.34
CA GLY A 339 4.09 -2.13 14.30
C GLY A 339 4.51 -2.86 15.58
N ILE A 340 3.57 -3.20 16.44
CA ILE A 340 3.80 -3.90 17.73
C ILE A 340 3.60 -5.40 17.57
N GLU A 341 2.54 -5.82 16.91
CA GLU A 341 2.12 -7.16 16.52
C GLU A 341 1.71 -8.06 17.70
N SER A 342 2.51 -8.18 18.76
CA SER A 342 2.22 -9.00 19.93
C SER A 342 2.83 -8.44 21.21
N GLY A 343 2.15 -8.66 22.33
CA GLY A 343 2.69 -8.41 23.68
C GLY A 343 3.37 -9.64 24.29
N SER A 344 3.44 -10.75 23.57
CA SER A 344 4.19 -11.95 23.97
C SER A 344 5.53 -12.00 23.26
N GLN A 345 6.62 -12.04 24.04
CA GLN A 345 7.96 -12.18 23.47
C GLN A 345 8.11 -13.48 22.67
N THR A 346 7.52 -14.56 23.15
CA THR A 346 7.51 -15.84 22.44
C THR A 346 6.93 -15.71 21.03
N ILE A 347 5.83 -15.00 20.88
CA ILE A 347 5.20 -14.78 19.56
C ILE A 347 6.02 -13.82 18.70
N LEU A 348 6.58 -12.75 19.28
CA LEU A 348 7.49 -11.85 18.55
C LEU A 348 8.73 -12.58 18.00
N ASP A 349 9.24 -13.56 18.76
CA ASP A 349 10.40 -14.37 18.35
C ASP A 349 10.02 -15.33 17.20
N ILE A 350 8.86 -15.98 17.27
CA ILE A 350 8.33 -16.83 16.17
C ILE A 350 8.07 -15.99 14.91
N MET A 351 7.58 -14.77 15.07
CA MET A 351 7.38 -13.81 13.98
C MET A 351 8.69 -13.29 13.37
N GLU A 352 9.83 -13.59 13.97
CA GLU A 352 11.13 -12.98 13.62
C GLU A 352 11.08 -11.44 13.61
N LYS A 353 10.28 -10.85 14.51
CA LYS A 353 10.12 -9.40 14.57
C LYS A 353 11.41 -8.68 14.96
N LYS A 354 12.31 -9.35 15.69
CA LYS A 354 13.61 -8.79 16.17
C LYS A 354 13.44 -7.50 16.98
N THR A 355 12.39 -7.44 17.78
CA THR A 355 12.05 -6.32 18.68
C THR A 355 11.48 -6.95 19.95
N THR A 356 11.82 -6.42 21.11
CA THR A 356 11.26 -6.89 22.39
C THR A 356 10.06 -6.03 22.84
N THR A 357 9.24 -6.56 23.70
CA THR A 357 8.16 -5.79 24.35
C THR A 357 8.72 -4.60 25.13
N HIS A 358 9.90 -4.75 25.73
CA HIS A 358 10.60 -3.66 26.42
C HIS A 358 11.01 -2.54 25.46
N ASP A 359 11.60 -2.87 24.31
CA ASP A 359 11.97 -1.88 23.28
C ASP A 359 10.78 -1.04 22.83
N VAL A 360 9.62 -1.71 22.64
CA VAL A 360 8.38 -1.01 22.26
C VAL A 360 7.92 -0.08 23.39
N TYR A 361 7.93 -0.55 24.62
CA TYR A 361 7.51 0.26 25.78
C TYR A 361 8.36 1.51 25.92
N GLU A 362 9.70 1.38 25.93
CA GLU A 362 10.64 2.51 26.02
C GLU A 362 10.46 3.50 24.87
N GLN A 363 10.20 2.99 23.67
CA GLN A 363 10.00 3.84 22.50
C GLN A 363 8.72 4.67 22.61
N LEU A 364 7.61 4.05 23.06
CA LEU A 364 6.33 4.74 23.25
C LEU A 364 6.39 5.74 24.41
N GLU A 365 7.08 5.40 25.51
CA GLU A 365 7.34 6.33 26.62
C GLU A 365 8.16 7.53 26.16
N THR A 366 9.15 7.30 25.31
CA THR A 366 9.95 8.37 24.70
C THR A 366 9.09 9.29 23.83
N CYS A 367 8.23 8.74 23.00
CA CYS A 367 7.31 9.51 22.17
C CYS A 367 6.40 10.39 23.03
N LYS A 368 5.82 9.83 24.11
CA LYS A 368 5.00 10.57 25.07
C LYS A 368 5.79 11.75 25.68
N ARG A 369 7.02 11.51 26.13
CA ARG A 369 7.88 12.52 26.74
C ARG A 369 8.25 13.65 25.78
N ILE A 370 8.45 13.35 24.50
CA ILE A 370 8.80 14.32 23.45
C ILE A 370 7.54 15.04 22.93
N GLY A 371 6.35 14.50 23.14
CA GLY A 371 5.09 15.05 22.62
C GLY A 371 4.82 14.67 21.15
N VAL A 372 5.29 13.51 20.71
CA VAL A 372 4.91 12.88 19.45
C VAL A 372 3.81 11.88 19.74
N ALA A 373 2.66 12.00 19.09
CA ALA A 373 1.57 11.06 19.28
C ALA A 373 1.95 9.68 18.71
N THR A 374 1.43 8.63 19.35
CA THR A 374 1.68 7.26 18.89
C THR A 374 0.38 6.47 18.81
N THR A 375 0.26 5.64 17.82
CA THR A 375 -0.85 4.69 17.69
C THR A 375 -0.30 3.31 17.39
N SER A 376 -0.97 2.26 17.87
CA SER A 376 -0.69 0.88 17.44
C SER A 376 -1.48 0.58 16.19
N GLU A 377 -0.87 -0.11 15.24
CA GLU A 377 -1.62 -0.55 14.07
C GLU A 377 -2.52 -1.74 14.41
N ALA A 378 -1.98 -2.80 14.95
CA ALA A 378 -2.77 -3.95 15.39
C ALA A 378 -1.95 -4.88 16.29
N PHE A 379 -2.67 -5.64 17.12
CA PHE A 379 -2.17 -6.89 17.67
C PHE A 379 -2.68 -8.04 16.82
N MET A 380 -1.79 -8.94 16.41
CA MET A 380 -2.18 -10.16 15.70
C MET A 380 -2.50 -11.27 16.69
N LEU A 381 -3.64 -11.93 16.47
CA LEU A 381 -4.08 -13.13 17.19
C LEU A 381 -4.16 -14.33 16.25
N GLY A 382 -4.03 -15.52 16.78
CA GLY A 382 -4.09 -16.76 15.99
C GLY A 382 -2.80 -17.03 15.20
N TYR A 383 -1.68 -16.43 15.58
CA TYR A 383 -0.40 -16.71 14.94
C TYR A 383 0.08 -18.14 15.29
N PRO A 384 0.75 -18.87 14.36
CA PRO A 384 1.32 -20.19 14.69
C PRO A 384 2.16 -20.14 15.95
N GLY A 385 1.88 -21.06 16.90
CA GLY A 385 2.51 -21.07 18.21
C GLY A 385 1.78 -20.26 19.29
N GLU A 386 0.71 -19.56 18.96
CA GLU A 386 -0.08 -18.85 19.97
C GLU A 386 -0.84 -19.85 20.87
N SER A 387 -0.93 -19.49 22.13
CA SER A 387 -1.64 -20.20 23.18
C SER A 387 -2.46 -19.23 24.02
N ARG A 388 -3.35 -19.75 24.86
CA ARG A 388 -4.08 -18.90 25.84
C ARG A 388 -3.13 -18.06 26.69
N LYS A 389 -1.95 -18.60 27.05
CA LYS A 389 -0.95 -17.88 27.85
C LYS A 389 -0.42 -16.69 27.06
N THR A 390 0.03 -16.86 25.81
CA THR A 390 0.62 -15.80 25.00
C THR A 390 -0.41 -14.74 24.59
N ALA A 391 -1.66 -15.14 24.35
CA ALA A 391 -2.77 -14.20 24.13
C ALA A 391 -3.05 -13.33 25.38
N LEU A 392 -2.99 -13.92 26.59
CA LEU A 392 -3.12 -13.17 27.84
C LEU A 392 -1.92 -12.24 28.10
N GLU A 393 -0.71 -12.63 27.71
CA GLU A 393 0.47 -11.75 27.74
C GLU A 393 0.24 -10.52 26.84
N THR A 394 -0.26 -10.73 25.63
CA THR A 394 -0.61 -9.63 24.70
C THR A 394 -1.70 -8.73 25.28
N ALA A 395 -2.75 -9.27 25.87
CA ALA A 395 -3.81 -8.50 26.50
C ALA A 395 -3.30 -7.64 27.67
N LYS A 396 -2.46 -8.21 28.54
CA LYS A 396 -1.83 -7.49 29.65
C LYS A 396 -0.91 -6.36 29.14
N TYR A 397 -0.10 -6.65 28.12
CA TYR A 397 0.79 -5.68 27.54
C TYR A 397 0.02 -4.50 26.91
N ASN A 398 -1.06 -4.80 26.19
CA ASN A 398 -1.95 -3.76 25.66
C ASN A 398 -2.52 -2.86 26.80
N ALA A 399 -2.92 -3.45 27.92
CA ALA A 399 -3.37 -2.68 29.09
C ALA A 399 -2.27 -1.79 29.67
N GLN A 400 -1.02 -2.26 29.70
CA GLN A 400 0.14 -1.46 30.13
C GLN A 400 0.38 -0.27 29.18
N LEU A 401 0.33 -0.49 27.89
CA LEU A 401 0.49 0.58 26.89
C LEU A 401 -0.65 1.60 26.98
N ARG A 402 -1.87 1.14 27.22
CA ARG A 402 -3.03 2.03 27.45
C ARG A 402 -2.84 2.88 28.71
N TYR A 403 -2.33 2.29 29.78
CA TYR A 403 -2.01 3.04 31.00
C TYR A 403 -0.90 4.07 30.76
N LEU A 404 0.15 3.68 30.03
CA LEU A 404 1.25 4.58 29.67
C LEU A 404 0.76 5.79 28.86
N LEU A 405 0.01 5.56 27.79
CA LEU A 405 -0.33 6.58 26.80
C LEU A 405 -1.66 7.29 27.07
N GLY A 406 -2.51 6.71 27.92
CA GLY A 406 -3.80 7.31 28.28
C GLY A 406 -4.71 7.51 27.05
N ASN A 407 -5.28 8.70 26.92
CA ASN A 407 -6.17 9.04 25.81
C ASN A 407 -5.45 9.11 24.45
N ASN A 408 -4.12 9.11 24.41
CA ASN A 408 -3.31 9.05 23.19
C ASN A 408 -3.07 7.61 22.71
N TRP A 409 -3.74 6.63 23.33
CA TRP A 409 -3.68 5.24 22.92
C TRP A 409 -4.93 4.82 22.19
N ASN A 410 -4.78 4.50 20.90
CA ASN A 410 -5.82 3.82 20.16
C ASN A 410 -5.51 2.31 20.17
N THR A 411 -6.36 1.54 20.85
CA THR A 411 -6.34 0.09 20.71
C THR A 411 -6.91 -0.24 19.34
N ALA A 412 -6.05 -0.48 18.36
CA ALA A 412 -6.51 -1.16 17.17
C ALA A 412 -7.18 -2.48 17.59
N TYR A 413 -8.26 -2.84 16.93
CA TYR A 413 -8.91 -4.12 17.16
C TYR A 413 -7.89 -5.23 16.89
N PRO A 414 -7.86 -6.30 17.72
CA PRO A 414 -6.99 -7.42 17.42
C PRO A 414 -7.37 -8.01 16.06
N ALA A 415 -6.39 -8.09 15.17
CA ALA A 415 -6.56 -8.67 13.85
C ALA A 415 -6.17 -10.15 13.89
N TRP A 416 -6.94 -11.01 13.22
CA TRP A 416 -6.56 -12.41 13.04
C TRP A 416 -5.37 -12.49 12.09
N ALA A 417 -4.39 -13.33 12.46
CA ALA A 417 -3.28 -13.65 11.57
C ALA A 417 -3.82 -14.26 10.27
N THR A 418 -3.55 -13.61 9.17
CA THR A 418 -4.01 -14.03 7.85
C THR A 418 -2.81 -14.29 6.97
N SER A 419 -2.79 -15.47 6.34
CA SER A 419 -1.75 -15.81 5.37
C SER A 419 -1.85 -14.90 4.15
N ILE A 420 -0.77 -14.16 3.89
CA ILE A 420 -0.66 -13.28 2.73
C ILE A 420 0.19 -13.97 1.66
N PRO A 421 -0.17 -13.93 0.37
CA PRO A 421 0.61 -14.55 -0.70
C PRO A 421 2.09 -14.16 -0.67
N GLY A 422 2.98 -15.17 -0.72
CA GLY A 422 4.42 -14.96 -0.70
C GLY A 422 5.04 -14.75 0.70
N THR A 423 4.27 -14.91 1.77
CA THR A 423 4.81 -14.95 3.14
C THR A 423 5.22 -16.38 3.55
N PRO A 424 6.11 -16.53 4.54
CA PRO A 424 6.38 -17.82 5.17
C PRO A 424 5.21 -18.38 5.99
N LEU A 425 4.28 -17.51 6.41
CA LEU A 425 3.07 -17.87 7.17
C LEU A 425 2.11 -18.73 6.36
#